data_9f33c2e6dd39d9dcf914b9f46607f637
#
_entry.id   9f33c2e6dd39d9dcf914b9f46607f637
#
_cell.length_a   1.000
_cell.length_b   1.000
_cell.length_c   1.000
_cell.angle_alpha   90.00
_cell.angle_beta   90.00
_cell.angle_gamma   90.00
#
_symmetry.space_group_name_H-M   'P 1'
#
loop_
_entity.id
_entity.type
_entity.pdbx_description
1 polymer ?
#
loop_
_entity_poly.entity_id
_entity_poly.type
_entity_poly.pdbx_seq_one_letter_code
_entity_poly.pdbx_strand_id
1 'polypeptide(L)'
;MSPPPTAMRSRYLSCLGRELHLTEWGDEAAPAVIAWHGLARTGRDFDDFAAALSPRWRVICPDTLGRGLSQWAVEPANEYCLSFYVEQAEALLDQLGLAKVHWVGTSMGGAIGTLGAATRLRGRIRRLVLNDNGPELAAPALARIKTYAANPPSFGTVSALEAYFREIYASFGLLSDTQWRALTEASLRRLPDGRVTPHYDPAMAAQFDHQPDDYQLWAAWDSLDLPVLCLRGEQSTLLTPETAQAMRERGPRAAVATIAGCGHAPALNTAEQIALIERFLAADSPAPSRA
;
A
#
# COMPACT_ATOMS: atom_id res chain seq x y z
N MET A 1 -10.04 -3.84 28.94
CA MET A 1 -9.29 -4.82 28.11
C MET A 1 -9.80 -4.66 26.68
N SER A 2 -8.92 -4.39 25.71
CA SER A 2 -9.32 -4.41 24.30
C SER A 2 -9.74 -5.83 23.89
N PRO A 3 -10.76 -6.00 23.02
CA PRO A 3 -11.10 -7.31 22.50
C PRO A 3 -9.89 -7.93 21.77
N PRO A 4 -9.78 -9.26 21.73
CA PRO A 4 -8.70 -9.92 20.99
C PRO A 4 -8.79 -9.53 19.50
N PRO A 5 -7.66 -9.49 18.77
CA PRO A 5 -7.66 -9.19 17.34
C PRO A 5 -8.54 -10.23 16.60
N THR A 6 -9.34 -9.73 15.68
CA THR A 6 -10.21 -10.57 14.85
C THR A 6 -9.35 -11.40 13.90
N ALA A 7 -9.70 -12.67 13.69
CA ALA A 7 -9.00 -13.52 12.73
C ALA A 7 -9.04 -12.94 11.32
N MET A 8 -7.93 -13.03 10.61
CA MET A 8 -7.83 -12.67 9.20
C MET A 8 -8.80 -13.52 8.35
N ARG A 9 -9.51 -12.86 7.44
CA ARG A 9 -10.33 -13.51 6.40
C ARG A 9 -9.69 -13.27 5.04
N SER A 10 -9.67 -14.27 4.18
CA SER A 10 -9.23 -14.18 2.79
C SER A 10 -10.45 -14.20 1.86
N ARG A 11 -10.50 -13.30 0.87
CA ARG A 11 -11.62 -13.18 -0.08
C ARG A 11 -11.10 -12.92 -1.49
N TYR A 12 -11.92 -13.31 -2.47
CA TYR A 12 -11.69 -13.04 -3.88
C TYR A 12 -12.89 -12.31 -4.46
N LEU A 13 -12.66 -11.23 -5.19
CA LEU A 13 -13.69 -10.40 -5.80
C LEU A 13 -13.36 -10.15 -7.28
N SER A 14 -14.37 -10.19 -8.14
CA SER A 14 -14.18 -9.90 -9.58
C SER A 14 -14.32 -8.40 -9.83
N CYS A 15 -13.22 -7.68 -9.99
CA CYS A 15 -13.18 -6.25 -10.27
C CYS A 15 -12.76 -6.01 -11.73
N LEU A 16 -13.64 -5.43 -12.55
CA LEU A 16 -13.42 -5.18 -13.97
C LEU A 16 -13.04 -6.45 -14.77
N GLY A 17 -13.68 -7.59 -14.46
CA GLY A 17 -13.39 -8.86 -15.10
C GLY A 17 -12.04 -9.48 -14.73
N ARG A 18 -11.38 -9.01 -13.68
CA ARG A 18 -10.17 -9.57 -13.07
C ARG A 18 -10.44 -9.95 -11.64
N GLU A 19 -9.97 -11.12 -11.21
CA GLU A 19 -10.09 -11.56 -9.83
C GLU A 19 -9.01 -10.89 -8.98
N LEU A 20 -9.44 -10.14 -7.96
CA LEU A 20 -8.59 -9.57 -6.93
C LEU A 20 -8.74 -10.36 -5.64
N HIS A 21 -7.62 -10.73 -5.05
CA HIS A 21 -7.53 -11.25 -3.69
C HIS A 21 -7.42 -10.09 -2.70
N LEU A 22 -7.99 -10.27 -1.52
CA LEU A 22 -7.81 -9.37 -0.39
C LEU A 22 -7.79 -10.14 0.93
N THR A 23 -7.08 -9.61 1.90
CA THR A 23 -7.23 -9.99 3.30
C THR A 23 -8.04 -8.93 4.03
N GLU A 24 -8.85 -9.39 4.98
CA GLU A 24 -9.78 -8.54 5.72
C GLU A 24 -9.71 -8.86 7.22
N TRP A 25 -9.70 -7.81 8.05
CA TRP A 25 -9.58 -7.86 9.49
C TRP A 25 -10.66 -7.00 10.14
N GLY A 26 -11.08 -7.37 11.34
CA GLY A 26 -12.06 -6.60 12.09
C GLY A 26 -13.51 -6.91 11.74
N ASP A 27 -14.43 -6.20 12.41
CA ASP A 27 -15.86 -6.32 12.22
C ASP A 27 -16.28 -5.68 10.89
N GLU A 28 -17.15 -6.33 10.13
CA GLU A 28 -17.65 -5.82 8.85
C GLU A 28 -18.46 -4.52 8.99
N ALA A 29 -19.09 -4.29 10.16
CA ALA A 29 -19.83 -3.08 10.45
C ALA A 29 -18.95 -1.91 10.94
N ALA A 30 -17.67 -2.17 11.26
CA ALA A 30 -16.76 -1.13 11.72
C ALA A 30 -16.37 -0.17 10.56
N PRO A 31 -15.95 1.07 10.87
CA PRO A 31 -15.45 2.00 9.85
C PRO A 31 -14.30 1.37 9.06
N ALA A 32 -14.38 1.47 7.72
CA ALA A 32 -13.45 0.77 6.83
C ALA A 32 -12.17 1.57 6.54
N VAL A 33 -11.04 0.86 6.54
CA VAL A 33 -9.72 1.33 6.11
C VAL A 33 -9.25 0.44 4.97
N ILE A 34 -8.98 1.03 3.82
CA ILE A 34 -8.26 0.35 2.73
C ILE A 34 -6.76 0.53 2.99
N ALA A 35 -6.02 -0.57 3.10
CA ALA A 35 -4.56 -0.58 3.26
C ALA A 35 -3.92 -1.16 2.00
N TRP A 36 -3.37 -0.27 1.13
CA TRP A 36 -2.89 -0.64 -0.20
C TRP A 36 -1.37 -0.65 -0.28
N HIS A 37 -0.80 -1.76 -0.71
CA HIS A 37 0.64 -2.04 -0.71
C HIS A 37 1.43 -1.33 -1.84
N GLY A 38 2.76 -1.40 -1.74
CA GLY A 38 3.69 -0.89 -2.75
C GLY A 38 3.81 -1.78 -4.00
N LEU A 39 4.56 -1.31 -5.00
CA LEU A 39 4.63 -1.85 -6.36
C LEU A 39 4.83 -3.37 -6.44
N ALA A 40 5.87 -3.90 -5.81
CA ALA A 40 6.29 -5.32 -5.89
C ALA A 40 5.95 -6.08 -4.59
N ARG A 41 4.90 -5.65 -3.88
CA ARG A 41 4.49 -6.19 -2.59
C ARG A 41 3.10 -6.80 -2.64
N THR A 42 2.58 -7.20 -1.50
CA THR A 42 1.25 -7.81 -1.34
C THR A 42 0.49 -7.14 -0.19
N GLY A 43 -0.82 -7.34 -0.10
CA GLY A 43 -1.65 -6.84 1.00
C GLY A 43 -1.20 -7.35 2.37
N ARG A 44 -0.47 -8.46 2.42
CA ARG A 44 0.06 -9.06 3.65
C ARG A 44 1.17 -8.24 4.33
N ASP A 45 1.70 -7.20 3.66
CA ASP A 45 2.61 -6.23 4.31
C ASP A 45 1.92 -5.48 5.46
N PHE A 46 0.60 -5.44 5.45
CA PHE A 46 -0.20 -4.76 6.47
C PHE A 46 -0.68 -5.68 7.60
N ASP A 47 -0.25 -6.93 7.70
CA ASP A 47 -0.77 -7.88 8.70
C ASP A 47 -0.66 -7.36 10.13
N ASP A 48 0.51 -6.87 10.55
CA ASP A 48 0.73 -6.30 11.89
C ASP A 48 -0.14 -5.05 12.12
N PHE A 49 -0.17 -4.16 11.14
CA PHE A 49 -0.99 -2.95 11.15
C PHE A 49 -2.47 -3.27 11.24
N ALA A 50 -2.96 -4.17 10.40
CA ALA A 50 -4.36 -4.55 10.32
C ALA A 50 -4.82 -5.28 11.59
N ALA A 51 -3.99 -6.19 12.12
CA ALA A 51 -4.26 -6.87 13.38
C ALA A 51 -4.40 -5.88 14.54
N ALA A 52 -3.53 -4.88 14.61
CA ALA A 52 -3.57 -3.86 15.67
C ALA A 52 -4.80 -2.94 15.57
N LEU A 53 -5.26 -2.61 14.36
CA LEU A 53 -6.43 -1.76 14.13
C LEU A 53 -7.76 -2.53 14.23
N SER A 54 -7.75 -3.85 14.02
CA SER A 54 -8.95 -4.69 13.90
C SER A 54 -9.97 -4.60 15.05
N PRO A 55 -9.57 -4.24 16.31
CA PRO A 55 -10.57 -4.05 17.38
C PRO A 55 -11.54 -2.88 17.17
N ARG A 56 -11.20 -1.92 16.31
CA ARG A 56 -11.98 -0.70 16.07
C ARG A 56 -12.30 -0.43 14.60
N TRP A 57 -11.57 -1.08 13.70
CA TRP A 57 -11.60 -0.80 12.27
C TRP A 57 -11.79 -2.08 11.47
N ARG A 58 -12.53 -1.99 10.38
CA ARG A 58 -12.51 -2.98 9.32
C ARG A 58 -11.35 -2.65 8.38
N VAL A 59 -10.26 -3.40 8.44
CA VAL A 59 -9.08 -3.17 7.58
C VAL A 59 -9.10 -4.14 6.42
N ILE A 60 -9.02 -3.62 5.20
CA ILE A 60 -9.09 -4.36 3.94
C ILE A 60 -7.79 -4.13 3.20
N CYS A 61 -7.04 -5.20 2.97
CA CYS A 61 -5.72 -5.20 2.36
C CYS A 61 -5.75 -5.95 1.03
N PRO A 62 -6.06 -5.30 -0.09
CA PRO A 62 -6.09 -5.96 -1.39
C PRO A 62 -4.68 -6.26 -1.91
N ASP A 63 -4.55 -7.36 -2.64
CA ASP A 63 -3.44 -7.58 -3.56
C ASP A 63 -3.77 -6.87 -4.88
N THR A 64 -2.90 -5.97 -5.33
CA THR A 64 -3.07 -5.31 -6.63
C THR A 64 -3.02 -6.36 -7.76
N LEU A 65 -3.72 -6.13 -8.87
CA LEU A 65 -3.63 -6.97 -10.06
C LEU A 65 -2.16 -7.29 -10.40
N GLY A 66 -1.86 -8.57 -10.64
CA GLY A 66 -0.51 -9.05 -10.92
C GLY A 66 0.39 -9.21 -9.68
N ARG A 67 -0.13 -9.08 -8.45
CA ARG A 67 0.63 -9.28 -7.20
C ARG A 67 -0.10 -10.25 -6.29
N GLY A 68 0.68 -10.91 -5.43
CA GLY A 68 0.13 -11.83 -4.45
C GLY A 68 -0.77 -12.89 -5.08
N LEU A 69 -1.95 -13.06 -4.53
CA LEU A 69 -2.94 -14.03 -4.99
C LEU A 69 -3.96 -13.47 -5.99
N SER A 70 -3.84 -12.20 -6.37
CA SER A 70 -4.67 -11.60 -7.43
C SER A 70 -4.28 -12.14 -8.81
N GLN A 71 -5.26 -12.18 -9.71
CA GLN A 71 -5.04 -12.55 -11.11
C GLN A 71 -3.96 -11.65 -11.76
N TRP A 72 -3.27 -12.17 -12.74
CA TRP A 72 -2.37 -11.38 -13.57
C TRP A 72 -3.13 -10.67 -14.68
N ALA A 73 -2.58 -9.56 -15.19
CA ALA A 73 -3.17 -8.82 -16.30
C ALA A 73 -3.28 -9.68 -17.56
N VAL A 74 -4.35 -9.47 -18.30
CA VAL A 74 -4.52 -10.03 -19.65
C VAL A 74 -3.91 -9.08 -20.67
N GLU A 75 -4.04 -7.79 -20.44
CA GLU A 75 -3.48 -6.72 -21.27
C GLU A 75 -2.54 -5.82 -20.46
N PRO A 76 -1.30 -6.27 -20.17
CA PRO A 76 -0.38 -5.58 -19.27
C PRO A 76 -0.14 -4.10 -19.61
N ALA A 77 -0.14 -3.73 -20.89
CA ALA A 77 0.06 -2.35 -21.34
C ALA A 77 -1.05 -1.40 -20.91
N ASN A 78 -2.27 -1.91 -20.72
CA ASN A 78 -3.47 -1.14 -20.39
C ASN A 78 -3.90 -1.32 -18.94
N GLU A 79 -3.58 -2.47 -18.34
CA GLU A 79 -4.06 -2.86 -17.01
C GLU A 79 -3.05 -2.59 -15.89
N TYR A 80 -1.75 -2.47 -16.21
CA TYR A 80 -0.73 -2.08 -15.25
C TYR A 80 -0.47 -0.56 -15.33
N CYS A 81 -1.40 0.22 -14.78
CA CYS A 81 -1.29 1.67 -14.67
C CYS A 81 -2.14 2.20 -13.49
N LEU A 82 -1.83 3.39 -12.99
CA LEU A 82 -2.54 3.95 -11.85
C LEU A 82 -4.03 4.18 -12.14
N SER A 83 -4.39 4.59 -13.34
CA SER A 83 -5.79 4.81 -13.72
C SER A 83 -6.63 3.52 -13.61
N PHE A 84 -6.11 2.40 -14.13
CA PHE A 84 -6.79 1.11 -14.04
C PHE A 84 -6.87 0.60 -12.59
N TYR A 85 -5.83 0.80 -11.78
CA TYR A 85 -5.87 0.43 -10.36
C TYR A 85 -6.89 1.28 -9.58
N VAL A 86 -7.08 2.54 -9.93
CA VAL A 86 -8.15 3.39 -9.35
C VAL A 86 -9.53 2.87 -9.76
N GLU A 87 -9.73 2.47 -10.99
CA GLU A 87 -10.99 1.84 -11.45
C GLU A 87 -11.26 0.52 -10.73
N GLN A 88 -10.23 -0.32 -10.52
CA GLN A 88 -10.37 -1.53 -9.74
C GLN A 88 -10.69 -1.24 -8.27
N ALA A 89 -10.10 -0.18 -7.69
CA ALA A 89 -10.40 0.24 -6.33
C ALA A 89 -11.86 0.71 -6.20
N GLU A 90 -12.38 1.46 -7.18
CA GLU A 90 -13.80 1.85 -7.23
C GLU A 90 -14.70 0.61 -7.26
N ALA A 91 -14.46 -0.33 -8.19
CA ALA A 91 -15.21 -1.56 -8.30
C ALA A 91 -15.12 -2.43 -7.01
N LEU A 92 -13.95 -2.46 -6.36
CA LEU A 92 -13.77 -3.14 -5.08
C LEU A 92 -14.65 -2.53 -3.99
N LEU A 93 -14.65 -1.20 -3.84
CA LEU A 93 -15.47 -0.52 -2.86
C LEU A 93 -16.97 -0.73 -3.11
N ASP A 94 -17.39 -0.76 -4.38
CA ASP A 94 -18.79 -0.99 -4.77
C ASP A 94 -19.25 -2.40 -4.41
N GLN A 95 -18.44 -3.42 -4.69
CA GLN A 95 -18.75 -4.80 -4.34
C GLN A 95 -18.77 -5.05 -2.83
N LEU A 96 -17.97 -4.31 -2.07
CA LEU A 96 -17.96 -4.37 -0.61
C LEU A 96 -19.06 -3.51 0.03
N GLY A 97 -19.84 -2.75 -0.76
CA GLY A 97 -20.87 -1.85 -0.27
C GLY A 97 -20.33 -0.66 0.53
N LEU A 98 -19.08 -0.24 0.27
CA LEU A 98 -18.38 0.78 1.04
C LEU A 98 -18.52 2.16 0.37
N ALA A 99 -19.48 2.94 0.83
CA ALA A 99 -19.69 4.31 0.31
C ALA A 99 -18.55 5.26 0.70
N LYS A 100 -17.95 5.08 1.88
CA LYS A 100 -16.85 5.92 2.40
C LYS A 100 -15.85 5.08 3.15
N VAL A 101 -14.57 5.38 2.95
CA VAL A 101 -13.43 4.66 3.56
C VAL A 101 -12.35 5.64 4.01
N HIS A 102 -11.45 5.19 4.87
CA HIS A 102 -10.13 5.76 5.04
C HIS A 102 -9.15 5.01 4.15
N TRP A 103 -8.06 5.66 3.75
CA TRP A 103 -7.06 5.06 2.87
C TRP A 103 -5.67 5.19 3.49
N VAL A 104 -4.96 4.07 3.55
CA VAL A 104 -3.55 3.99 3.93
C VAL A 104 -2.81 3.34 2.78
N GLY A 105 -1.96 4.08 2.09
CA GLY A 105 -1.25 3.59 0.92
C GLY A 105 0.26 3.67 1.06
N THR A 106 0.95 2.56 0.86
CA THR A 106 2.41 2.53 0.81
C THR A 106 2.88 2.72 -0.63
N SER A 107 3.75 3.71 -0.88
CA SER A 107 4.37 3.89 -2.20
C SER A 107 3.31 3.95 -3.31
N MET A 108 3.29 3.00 -4.27
CA MET A 108 2.25 2.89 -5.31
C MET A 108 0.83 2.94 -4.74
N GLY A 109 0.56 2.28 -3.59
CA GLY A 109 -0.74 2.36 -2.93
C GLY A 109 -1.12 3.77 -2.49
N GLY A 110 -0.14 4.61 -2.15
CA GLY A 110 -0.30 6.04 -1.90
C GLY A 110 -0.62 6.82 -3.17
N ALA A 111 0.04 6.50 -4.29
CA ALA A 111 -0.25 7.10 -5.60
C ALA A 111 -1.67 6.77 -6.08
N ILE A 112 -2.11 5.51 -5.93
CA ILE A 112 -3.49 5.08 -6.21
C ILE A 112 -4.48 5.88 -5.36
N GLY A 113 -4.22 6.03 -4.05
CA GLY A 113 -5.06 6.80 -3.13
C GLY A 113 -5.13 8.28 -3.51
N THR A 114 -4.02 8.90 -3.89
CA THR A 114 -3.94 10.30 -4.33
C THR A 114 -4.73 10.53 -5.61
N LEU A 115 -4.47 9.73 -6.65
CA LEU A 115 -5.18 9.82 -7.92
C LEU A 115 -6.68 9.50 -7.74
N GLY A 116 -7.00 8.47 -6.95
CA GLY A 116 -8.37 8.09 -6.64
C GLY A 116 -9.14 9.21 -5.95
N ALA A 117 -8.56 9.83 -4.91
CA ALA A 117 -9.18 10.94 -4.18
C ALA A 117 -9.40 12.18 -5.07
N ALA A 118 -8.53 12.41 -6.05
CA ALA A 118 -8.67 13.48 -7.02
C ALA A 118 -9.70 13.20 -8.11
N THR A 119 -10.01 11.93 -8.37
CA THR A 119 -10.83 11.48 -9.51
C THR A 119 -12.04 10.64 -9.08
N ARG A 120 -12.06 9.34 -9.37
CA ARG A 120 -13.20 8.42 -9.20
C ARG A 120 -13.63 8.19 -7.75
N LEU A 121 -12.69 8.29 -6.80
CA LEU A 121 -12.98 8.10 -5.37
C LEU A 121 -13.15 9.44 -4.64
N ARG A 122 -13.30 10.55 -5.37
CA ARG A 122 -13.57 11.87 -4.79
C ARG A 122 -14.80 11.82 -3.88
N GLY A 123 -14.63 12.26 -2.63
CA GLY A 123 -15.67 12.22 -1.59
C GLY A 123 -15.94 10.83 -1.00
N ARG A 124 -15.33 9.76 -1.52
CA ARG A 124 -15.35 8.42 -0.92
C ARG A 124 -14.20 8.21 0.06
N ILE A 125 -13.02 8.78 -0.20
CA ILE A 125 -11.90 8.76 0.74
C ILE A 125 -12.08 9.91 1.75
N ARG A 126 -12.19 9.56 3.04
CA ARG A 126 -12.36 10.54 4.14
C ARG A 126 -11.04 11.13 4.59
N ARG A 127 -10.02 10.30 4.72
CA ARG A 127 -8.66 10.63 5.14
C ARG A 127 -7.70 9.79 4.36
N LEU A 128 -6.60 10.40 3.93
CA LEU A 128 -5.56 9.75 3.15
C LEU A 128 -4.26 9.71 3.95
N VAL A 129 -3.72 8.53 4.15
CA VAL A 129 -2.38 8.32 4.73
C VAL A 129 -1.46 7.83 3.62
N LEU A 130 -0.37 8.55 3.41
CA LEU A 130 0.70 8.21 2.48
C LEU A 130 1.89 7.67 3.28
N ASN A 131 2.26 6.42 3.05
CA ASN A 131 3.45 5.83 3.61
C ASN A 131 4.58 5.91 2.60
N ASP A 132 5.41 6.90 2.78
CA ASP A 132 6.61 7.24 1.98
C ASP A 132 6.31 7.39 0.49
N ASN A 133 5.29 8.16 0.18
CA ASN A 133 4.91 8.54 -1.18
C ASN A 133 4.55 10.02 -1.25
N GLY A 134 4.81 10.64 -2.41
CA GLY A 134 4.45 12.02 -2.71
C GLY A 134 3.90 12.15 -4.14
N PRO A 135 3.47 13.37 -4.52
CA PRO A 135 2.97 13.66 -5.86
C PRO A 135 4.02 13.54 -6.96
N GLU A 136 5.27 13.41 -6.58
CA GLU A 136 6.41 13.27 -7.47
C GLU A 136 7.43 12.33 -6.82
N LEU A 137 8.01 11.45 -7.62
CA LEU A 137 9.04 10.51 -7.18
C LEU A 137 10.39 10.90 -7.77
N ALA A 138 11.46 10.75 -6.99
CA ALA A 138 12.81 11.03 -7.45
C ALA A 138 13.17 10.14 -8.65
N ALA A 139 13.51 10.73 -9.80
CA ALA A 139 13.75 10.01 -11.05
C ALA A 139 14.82 8.90 -10.93
N PRO A 140 15.95 9.06 -10.19
CA PRO A 140 16.92 7.98 -10.00
C PRO A 140 16.33 6.78 -9.23
N ALA A 141 15.43 7.03 -8.27
CA ALA A 141 14.77 5.95 -7.53
C ALA A 141 13.78 5.19 -8.43
N LEU A 142 13.02 5.91 -9.25
CA LEU A 142 12.08 5.32 -10.21
C LEU A 142 12.82 4.42 -11.23
N ALA A 143 13.97 4.86 -11.75
CA ALA A 143 14.78 4.06 -12.67
C ALA A 143 15.28 2.75 -12.04
N ARG A 144 15.69 2.78 -10.75
CA ARG A 144 16.07 1.55 -10.02
C ARG A 144 14.87 0.61 -9.85
N ILE A 145 13.70 1.15 -9.50
CA ILE A 145 12.47 0.37 -9.34
C ILE A 145 12.14 -0.35 -10.64
N LYS A 146 12.14 0.34 -11.78
CA LYS A 146 11.91 -0.27 -13.10
C LYS A 146 12.84 -1.44 -13.36
N THR A 147 14.13 -1.29 -13.06
CA THR A 147 15.16 -2.32 -13.31
C THR A 147 14.91 -3.62 -12.53
N TYR A 148 14.63 -3.53 -11.22
CA TYR A 148 14.40 -4.74 -10.43
C TYR A 148 13.03 -5.36 -10.66
N ALA A 149 12.01 -4.54 -10.96
CA ALA A 149 10.66 -5.02 -11.20
C ALA A 149 10.55 -5.87 -12.47
N ALA A 150 11.31 -5.53 -13.53
CA ALA A 150 11.31 -6.26 -14.78
C ALA A 150 11.96 -7.65 -14.68
N ASN A 151 12.88 -7.84 -13.74
CA ASN A 151 13.73 -9.02 -13.65
C ASN A 151 13.75 -9.62 -12.24
N PRO A 152 12.64 -10.21 -11.77
CA PRO A 152 12.60 -10.82 -10.44
C PRO A 152 13.59 -11.98 -10.36
N PRO A 153 14.47 -12.02 -9.34
CA PRO A 153 15.40 -13.11 -9.15
C PRO A 153 14.68 -14.39 -8.73
N SER A 154 15.33 -15.53 -8.92
CA SER A 154 14.82 -16.81 -8.43
C SER A 154 15.89 -17.59 -7.64
N PHE A 155 15.45 -18.32 -6.62
CA PHE A 155 16.29 -18.95 -5.61
C PHE A 155 15.93 -20.41 -5.44
N GLY A 156 16.91 -21.24 -5.08
CA GLY A 156 16.70 -22.68 -4.83
C GLY A 156 15.92 -22.95 -3.53
N THR A 157 15.91 -22.00 -2.58
CA THR A 157 15.29 -22.18 -1.27
C THR A 157 14.56 -20.92 -0.83
N VAL A 158 13.57 -21.08 0.07
CA VAL A 158 12.87 -19.95 0.72
C VAL A 158 13.84 -19.13 1.57
N SER A 159 14.78 -19.78 2.26
CA SER A 159 15.76 -19.07 3.10
C SER A 159 16.68 -18.16 2.28
N ALA A 160 17.04 -18.56 1.03
CA ALA A 160 17.82 -17.71 0.15
C ALA A 160 17.01 -16.49 -0.33
N LEU A 161 15.72 -16.66 -0.60
CA LEU A 161 14.81 -15.55 -0.92
C LEU A 161 14.62 -14.63 0.31
N GLU A 162 14.52 -15.19 1.52
CA GLU A 162 14.44 -14.39 2.75
C GLU A 162 15.70 -13.52 2.93
N ALA A 163 16.89 -14.12 2.73
CA ALA A 163 18.14 -13.36 2.81
C ALA A 163 18.18 -12.19 1.79
N TYR A 164 17.73 -12.44 0.58
CA TYR A 164 17.59 -11.40 -0.45
C TYR A 164 16.59 -10.30 -0.02
N PHE A 165 15.42 -10.65 0.53
CA PHE A 165 14.45 -9.67 1.01
C PHE A 165 14.99 -8.84 2.19
N ARG A 166 15.73 -9.45 3.10
CA ARG A 166 16.41 -8.73 4.20
C ARG A 166 17.40 -7.69 3.69
N GLU A 167 18.05 -7.96 2.55
CA GLU A 167 18.96 -7.00 1.91
C GLU A 167 18.21 -5.86 1.23
N ILE A 168 17.29 -6.16 0.32
CA ILE A 168 16.63 -5.14 -0.51
C ILE A 168 15.59 -4.31 0.25
N TYR A 169 15.01 -4.86 1.33
CA TYR A 169 14.04 -4.20 2.19
C TYR A 169 14.61 -3.81 3.57
N ALA A 170 15.94 -3.77 3.72
CA ALA A 170 16.59 -3.32 4.96
C ALA A 170 16.12 -1.93 5.42
N SER A 171 15.71 -1.08 4.47
CA SER A 171 15.18 0.26 4.73
C SER A 171 13.77 0.31 5.33
N PHE A 172 13.07 -0.82 5.44
CA PHE A 172 11.72 -0.85 6.04
C PHE A 172 11.72 -0.57 7.54
N GLY A 173 12.90 -0.60 8.17
CA GLY A 173 13.11 -0.46 9.60
C GLY A 173 13.36 -1.80 10.28
N LEU A 174 13.13 -1.85 11.58
CA LEU A 174 13.40 -3.06 12.36
C LEU A 174 12.25 -4.08 12.21
N LEU A 175 12.57 -5.23 11.62
CA LEU A 175 11.70 -6.40 11.58
C LEU A 175 12.37 -7.54 12.36
N SER A 176 11.59 -8.25 13.16
CA SER A 176 12.00 -9.49 13.82
C SER A 176 12.17 -10.62 12.80
N ASP A 177 12.86 -11.70 13.19
CA ASP A 177 12.99 -12.90 12.33
C ASP A 177 11.63 -13.51 11.96
N THR A 178 10.65 -13.45 12.87
CA THR A 178 9.28 -13.90 12.61
C THR A 178 8.60 -13.05 11.54
N GLN A 179 8.78 -11.72 11.60
CA GLN A 179 8.22 -10.80 10.60
C GLN A 179 8.90 -10.98 9.23
N TRP A 180 10.23 -11.14 9.19
CA TRP A 180 10.92 -11.46 7.94
C TRP A 180 10.45 -12.76 7.31
N ARG A 181 10.22 -13.79 8.14
CA ARG A 181 9.68 -15.07 7.68
C ARG A 181 8.29 -14.90 7.11
N ALA A 182 7.37 -14.24 7.84
CA ALA A 182 6.00 -14.01 7.40
C ALA A 182 5.95 -13.17 6.11
N LEU A 183 6.76 -12.11 6.01
CA LEU A 183 6.90 -11.30 4.81
C LEU A 183 7.36 -12.14 3.62
N THR A 184 8.34 -13.02 3.81
CA THR A 184 8.86 -13.89 2.75
C THR A 184 7.81 -14.88 2.29
N GLU A 185 7.16 -15.58 3.21
CA GLU A 185 6.13 -16.58 2.91
C GLU A 185 4.92 -15.97 2.18
N ALA A 186 4.52 -14.74 2.56
CA ALA A 186 3.43 -14.01 1.90
C ALA A 186 3.80 -13.44 0.52
N SER A 187 5.10 -13.36 0.21
CA SER A 187 5.60 -12.68 -0.99
C SER A 187 6.33 -13.60 -1.97
N LEU A 188 6.21 -14.91 -1.81
CA LEU A 188 6.84 -15.88 -2.70
C LEU A 188 5.84 -16.63 -3.57
N ARG A 189 6.27 -17.01 -4.76
CA ARG A 189 5.65 -18.08 -5.54
C ARG A 189 6.67 -19.12 -5.94
N ARG A 190 6.24 -20.38 -6.14
CA ARG A 190 7.07 -21.44 -6.65
C ARG A 190 7.00 -21.49 -8.17
N LEU A 191 8.14 -21.68 -8.78
CA LEU A 191 8.28 -21.91 -10.22
C LEU A 191 8.11 -23.41 -10.53
N PRO A 192 7.80 -23.79 -11.80
CA PRO A 192 7.66 -25.19 -12.20
C PRO A 192 8.89 -26.07 -11.93
N ASP A 193 10.09 -25.47 -11.89
CA ASP A 193 11.35 -26.16 -11.58
C ASP A 193 11.64 -26.28 -10.07
N GLY A 194 10.68 -25.85 -9.22
CA GLY A 194 10.77 -25.92 -7.76
C GLY A 194 11.45 -24.74 -7.10
N ARG A 195 12.09 -23.84 -7.86
CA ARG A 195 12.64 -22.58 -7.32
C ARG A 195 11.55 -21.65 -6.80
N VAL A 196 11.94 -20.68 -6.01
CA VAL A 196 11.05 -19.61 -5.51
C VAL A 196 11.48 -18.27 -6.07
N THR A 197 10.51 -17.38 -6.26
CA THR A 197 10.70 -16.02 -6.78
C THR A 197 9.70 -15.08 -6.08
N PRO A 198 9.92 -13.75 -6.06
CA PRO A 198 8.91 -12.80 -5.60
C PRO A 198 7.57 -13.00 -6.31
N HIS A 199 6.46 -12.80 -5.57
CA HIS A 199 5.10 -13.09 -6.04
C HIS A 199 4.48 -11.90 -6.74
N TYR A 200 4.99 -11.56 -7.91
CA TYR A 200 4.40 -10.56 -8.80
C TYR A 200 4.65 -10.92 -10.28
N ASP A 201 3.84 -10.34 -11.16
CA ASP A 201 4.02 -10.43 -12.62
C ASP A 201 5.12 -9.46 -13.07
N PRO A 202 6.23 -9.94 -13.67
CA PRO A 202 7.27 -9.04 -14.19
C PRO A 202 6.78 -8.08 -15.28
N ALA A 203 5.70 -8.44 -16.00
CA ALA A 203 5.12 -7.57 -17.02
C ALA A 203 4.61 -6.23 -16.45
N MET A 204 4.41 -6.13 -15.12
CA MET A 204 4.04 -4.86 -14.48
C MET A 204 5.07 -3.75 -14.68
N ALA A 205 6.33 -4.08 -14.96
CA ALA A 205 7.37 -3.09 -15.22
C ALA A 205 7.11 -2.29 -16.52
N ALA A 206 6.32 -2.85 -17.44
CA ALA A 206 5.94 -2.16 -18.68
C ALA A 206 5.14 -0.87 -18.43
N GLN A 207 4.52 -0.71 -17.24
CA GLN A 207 3.82 0.54 -16.87
C GLN A 207 4.72 1.77 -17.01
N PHE A 208 6.00 1.66 -16.69
CA PHE A 208 6.94 2.78 -16.77
C PHE A 208 7.29 3.21 -18.20
N ASP A 209 7.04 2.33 -19.18
CA ASP A 209 7.22 2.65 -20.60
C ASP A 209 5.93 3.12 -21.26
N HIS A 210 4.80 2.51 -20.89
CA HIS A 210 3.49 2.83 -21.46
C HIS A 210 2.84 4.06 -20.80
N GLN A 211 3.13 4.28 -19.51
CA GLN A 211 2.57 5.37 -18.70
C GLN A 211 3.68 6.12 -17.96
N PRO A 212 4.59 6.80 -18.66
CA PRO A 212 5.77 7.43 -18.04
C PRO A 212 5.42 8.53 -17.04
N ASP A 213 4.24 9.13 -17.17
CA ASP A 213 3.77 10.25 -16.35
C ASP A 213 2.87 9.79 -15.18
N ASP A 214 2.62 8.49 -15.00
CA ASP A 214 1.72 7.96 -13.97
C ASP A 214 2.04 8.48 -12.55
N TYR A 215 3.32 8.70 -12.26
CA TYR A 215 3.76 9.20 -10.97
C TYR A 215 4.01 10.72 -10.93
N GLN A 216 3.51 11.48 -11.90
CA GLN A 216 3.47 12.95 -11.93
C GLN A 216 2.10 13.44 -11.45
N LEU A 217 1.89 13.46 -10.14
CA LEU A 217 0.57 13.63 -9.53
C LEU A 217 0.35 15.02 -8.91
N TRP A 218 1.19 16.04 -9.23
CA TRP A 218 1.02 17.37 -8.64
C TRP A 218 -0.34 18.00 -8.95
N ALA A 219 -0.88 17.83 -10.17
CA ALA A 219 -2.20 18.33 -10.52
C ALA A 219 -3.31 17.64 -9.70
N ALA A 220 -3.21 16.32 -9.49
CA ALA A 220 -4.11 15.57 -8.63
C ALA A 220 -3.99 16.03 -7.18
N TRP A 221 -2.76 16.16 -6.66
CA TRP A 221 -2.46 16.64 -5.32
C TRP A 221 -3.09 18.00 -5.02
N ASP A 222 -2.89 18.99 -5.89
CA ASP A 222 -3.40 20.34 -5.71
C ASP A 222 -4.93 20.41 -5.72
N SER A 223 -5.60 19.42 -6.29
CA SER A 223 -7.07 19.31 -6.33
C SER A 223 -7.68 18.60 -5.11
N LEU A 224 -6.87 18.06 -4.20
CA LEU A 224 -7.34 17.34 -3.03
C LEU A 224 -7.98 18.29 -2.01
N ASP A 225 -9.17 17.90 -1.55
CA ASP A 225 -9.91 18.59 -0.49
C ASP A 225 -10.28 17.59 0.61
N LEU A 226 -9.27 17.02 1.25
CA LEU A 226 -9.40 16.08 2.38
C LEU A 226 -8.13 16.11 3.23
N PRO A 227 -8.22 15.72 4.52
CA PRO A 227 -7.04 15.64 5.38
C PRO A 227 -6.05 14.57 4.88
N VAL A 228 -4.77 14.93 4.82
CA VAL A 228 -3.67 14.03 4.42
C VAL A 228 -2.60 13.98 5.51
N LEU A 229 -2.18 12.77 5.86
CA LEU A 229 -0.98 12.48 6.65
C LEU A 229 0.03 11.77 5.76
N CYS A 230 1.28 12.26 5.75
CA CYS A 230 2.39 11.57 5.08
C CYS A 230 3.40 11.11 6.14
N LEU A 231 3.72 9.83 6.15
CA LEU A 231 4.87 9.28 6.88
C LEU A 231 6.04 9.23 5.90
N ARG A 232 7.11 9.95 6.20
CA ARG A 232 8.33 9.94 5.41
C ARG A 232 9.43 9.18 6.16
N GLY A 233 10.01 8.16 5.55
CA GLY A 233 11.23 7.55 6.10
C GLY A 233 12.37 8.58 6.13
N GLU A 234 13.06 8.70 7.27
CA GLU A 234 14.17 9.65 7.46
C GLU A 234 15.22 9.53 6.36
N GLN A 235 15.52 8.29 5.95
CA GLN A 235 16.52 7.94 4.94
C GLN A 235 15.91 7.70 3.56
N SER A 236 14.64 8.09 3.35
CA SER A 236 13.99 7.88 2.05
C SER A 236 14.69 8.63 0.92
N THR A 237 15.01 7.89 -0.13
CA THR A 237 15.54 8.42 -1.39
C THR A 237 14.47 8.56 -2.48
N LEU A 238 13.24 8.12 -2.20
CA LEU A 238 12.10 8.19 -3.11
C LEU A 238 11.29 9.49 -2.88
N LEU A 239 10.87 9.71 -1.64
CA LEU A 239 10.24 10.96 -1.20
C LEU A 239 11.31 11.86 -0.61
N THR A 240 11.72 12.89 -1.36
CA THR A 240 12.76 13.82 -0.93
C THR A 240 12.26 14.78 0.16
N PRO A 241 13.14 15.38 0.96
CA PRO A 241 12.76 16.42 1.92
C PRO A 241 12.08 17.62 1.24
N GLU A 242 12.52 18.00 0.03
CA GLU A 242 11.99 19.12 -0.75
C GLU A 242 10.56 18.83 -1.20
N THR A 243 10.29 17.65 -1.75
CA THR A 243 8.92 17.20 -2.11
C THR A 243 8.04 17.16 -0.87
N ALA A 244 8.52 16.62 0.25
CA ALA A 244 7.78 16.59 1.50
C ALA A 244 7.47 17.99 2.05
N GLN A 245 8.37 18.96 1.86
CA GLN A 245 8.12 20.36 2.22
C GLN A 245 7.05 20.98 1.32
N ALA A 246 7.14 20.77 0.00
CA ALA A 246 6.13 21.26 -0.94
C ALA A 246 4.72 20.68 -0.63
N MET A 247 4.65 19.41 -0.16
CA MET A 247 3.39 18.79 0.27
C MET A 247 2.74 19.48 1.49
N ARG A 248 3.55 20.12 2.37
CA ARG A 248 3.03 20.93 3.49
C ARG A 248 2.47 22.28 3.06
N GLU A 249 2.93 22.79 1.91
CA GLU A 249 2.68 24.17 1.48
C GLU A 249 1.55 24.28 0.44
N ARG A 250 1.30 23.22 -0.34
CA ARG A 250 0.32 23.24 -1.44
C ARG A 250 -0.68 22.09 -1.37
N GLY A 251 -1.75 22.22 -2.13
CA GLY A 251 -2.86 21.26 -2.14
C GLY A 251 -3.50 21.11 -0.75
N PRO A 252 -3.67 19.89 -0.24
CA PRO A 252 -4.29 19.63 1.06
C PRO A 252 -3.43 20.06 2.26
N ARG A 253 -2.19 20.52 2.03
CA ARG A 253 -1.22 20.89 3.07
C ARG A 253 -1.01 19.78 4.08
N ALA A 254 -0.51 18.65 3.63
CA ALA A 254 -0.38 17.43 4.43
C ALA A 254 0.41 17.64 5.72
N ALA A 255 -0.05 17.00 6.79
CA ALA A 255 0.80 16.76 7.95
C ALA A 255 1.87 15.73 7.54
N VAL A 256 3.15 16.05 7.75
CA VAL A 256 4.26 15.13 7.42
C VAL A 256 5.01 14.76 8.69
N ALA A 257 5.05 13.47 8.99
CA ALA A 257 5.83 12.88 10.08
C ALA A 257 7.06 12.17 9.53
N THR A 258 8.24 12.47 10.05
CA THR A 258 9.47 11.74 9.72
C THR A 258 9.63 10.54 10.64
N ILE A 259 9.84 9.35 10.05
CA ILE A 259 10.03 8.09 10.76
C ILE A 259 11.52 7.77 10.81
N ALA A 260 12.08 7.87 12.00
CA ALA A 260 13.51 7.65 12.24
C ALA A 260 13.91 6.20 11.92
N GLY A 261 15.14 6.02 11.42
CA GLY A 261 15.72 4.72 11.12
C GLY A 261 15.09 3.97 9.93
N CYS A 262 14.16 4.59 9.23
CA CYS A 262 13.51 4.01 8.04
C CYS A 262 13.89 4.77 6.77
N GLY A 263 13.95 4.03 5.67
CA GLY A 263 13.97 4.59 4.32
C GLY A 263 12.64 4.34 3.61
N HIS A 264 12.68 3.91 2.36
CA HIS A 264 11.48 3.59 1.59
C HIS A 264 11.16 2.09 1.72
N ALA A 265 10.02 1.76 2.35
CA ALA A 265 9.10 2.59 3.12
C ALA A 265 8.99 2.01 4.55
N PRO A 266 8.62 2.80 5.59
CA PRO A 266 8.35 2.25 6.92
C PRO A 266 7.41 1.07 6.90
N ALA A 267 7.72 0.00 7.65
CA ALA A 267 6.94 -1.26 7.63
C ALA A 267 5.58 -1.16 8.34
N LEU A 268 5.28 -0.06 9.02
CA LEU A 268 4.04 0.15 9.79
C LEU A 268 3.77 -0.94 10.84
N ASN A 269 4.84 -1.49 11.42
CA ASN A 269 4.82 -2.62 12.35
C ASN A 269 5.09 -2.24 13.81
N THR A 270 5.40 -0.96 14.09
CA THR A 270 5.67 -0.49 15.45
C THR A 270 4.44 0.16 16.07
N ALA A 271 4.29 0.02 17.39
CA ALA A 271 3.17 0.63 18.12
C ALA A 271 3.09 2.17 17.90
N GLU A 272 4.24 2.83 17.77
CA GLU A 272 4.31 4.27 17.53
C GLU A 272 3.76 4.66 16.15
N GLN A 273 4.20 3.97 15.09
CA GLN A 273 3.73 4.20 13.72
C GLN A 273 2.22 3.93 13.59
N ILE A 274 1.77 2.81 14.16
CA ILE A 274 0.36 2.41 14.17
C ILE A 274 -0.49 3.44 14.91
N ALA A 275 -0.08 3.84 16.12
CA ALA A 275 -0.81 4.83 16.92
C ALA A 275 -0.86 6.21 16.27
N LEU A 276 0.19 6.61 15.53
CA LEU A 276 0.20 7.86 14.77
C LEU A 276 -0.89 7.84 13.69
N ILE A 277 -0.95 6.77 12.91
CA ILE A 277 -1.97 6.60 11.86
C ILE A 277 -3.37 6.51 12.50
N GLU A 278 -3.55 5.69 13.52
CA GLU A 278 -4.86 5.50 14.15
C GLU A 278 -5.41 6.82 14.72
N ARG A 279 -4.59 7.62 15.40
CA ARG A 279 -5.02 8.95 15.87
C ARG A 279 -5.47 9.86 14.73
N PHE A 280 -4.76 9.84 13.60
CA PHE A 280 -5.14 10.62 12.44
C PHE A 280 -6.47 10.13 11.84
N LEU A 281 -6.66 8.82 11.69
CA LEU A 281 -7.90 8.25 11.16
C LEU A 281 -9.11 8.52 12.06
N ALA A 282 -8.92 8.53 13.38
CA ALA A 282 -9.97 8.70 14.38
C ALA A 282 -10.38 10.17 14.65
N ALA A 283 -9.68 11.16 14.08
CA ALA A 283 -9.84 12.55 14.46
C ALA A 283 -11.27 13.14 14.27
N ASP A 284 -12.11 12.53 13.42
CA ASP A 284 -13.52 12.93 13.20
C ASP A 284 -14.53 11.85 13.65
N SER A 285 -14.08 10.77 14.27
CA SER A 285 -15.01 9.77 14.80
C SER A 285 -15.60 10.31 16.11
N PRO A 286 -16.95 10.32 16.29
CA PRO A 286 -17.53 10.62 17.60
C PRO A 286 -16.95 9.62 18.61
N ALA A 287 -16.58 10.12 19.79
CA ALA A 287 -16.10 9.28 20.88
C ALA A 287 -17.10 8.12 21.10
N PRO A 288 -16.63 6.87 21.32
CA PRO A 288 -17.55 5.79 21.65
C PRO A 288 -18.39 6.21 22.83
N SER A 289 -19.71 6.15 22.68
CA SER A 289 -20.64 6.39 23.80
C SER A 289 -20.27 5.37 24.89
N ARG A 290 -19.83 5.91 26.04
CA ARG A 290 -19.61 5.09 27.23
C ARG A 290 -20.97 4.49 27.62
N ALA A 291 -21.17 3.22 27.38
CA ALA A 291 -22.23 2.43 27.98
C ALA A 291 -21.83 2.00 29.38
#